data_e33fdf60f789709b73e521a3e44d3004
#
_entry.id   e33fdf60f789709b73e521a3e44d3004
#
_cell.length_a   1.000
_cell.length_b   1.000
_cell.length_c   1.000
_cell.angle_alpha   90.00
_cell.angle_beta   90.00
_cell.angle_gamma   90.00
#
_symmetry.space_group_name_H-M   'P 1'
#
loop_
_entity.id
_entity.type
_entity.pdbx_description
1 polymer ?
#
loop_
_entity_poly.entity_id
_entity_poly.type
_entity_poly.pdbx_seq_one_letter_code
_entity_poly.pdbx_strand_id
1 'polypeptide(L)'
;MVTSTNGLPIIVMLAALTGLAASPAAHAQSRTTHGDNLLIHRVQQEKGMNLPSRGLSMAQVERDYGAPLRKLTPRGGDTKKHPVINRWDYAKFIVYFEHNHVIHSVLNTPAGNNTNPAAVQ
;
A
#
# COMPACT_ATOMS: atom_id res chain seq x y z
N MET A 1 89.53 0.69 -7.14
CA MET A 1 89.25 -0.32 -6.10
C MET A 1 87.78 -0.31 -5.78
N VAL A 2 87.16 -1.32 -6.12
CA VAL A 2 85.72 -1.46 -5.94
C VAL A 2 85.46 -2.15 -4.61
N THR A 3 84.85 -1.47 -3.71
CA THR A 3 84.38 -2.08 -2.46
C THR A 3 82.88 -2.34 -2.62
N SER A 4 82.59 -3.59 -2.78
CA SER A 4 81.24 -4.15 -2.77
C SER A 4 80.65 -4.02 -1.35
N THR A 5 79.58 -3.26 -1.21
CA THR A 5 78.77 -3.33 -0.04
C THR A 5 77.44 -3.99 -0.39
N ASN A 6 77.35 -5.22 0.07
CA ASN A 6 76.14 -5.99 0.04
C ASN A 6 75.10 -5.36 1.00
N GLY A 7 74.18 -4.62 0.41
CA GLY A 7 72.97 -4.21 1.09
C GLY A 7 71.88 -5.26 0.89
N LEU A 8 71.60 -6.02 1.94
CA LEU A 8 70.43 -6.88 1.96
C LEU A 8 69.15 -6.03 1.98
N PRO A 9 68.22 -6.29 1.10
CA PRO A 9 66.89 -5.68 1.23
C PRO A 9 66.13 -6.34 2.36
N ILE A 10 65.80 -5.55 3.34
CA ILE A 10 64.86 -5.94 4.38
C ILE A 10 63.49 -6.01 3.72
N ILE A 11 63.03 -7.25 3.49
CA ILE A 11 61.65 -7.44 3.05
C ILE A 11 60.77 -7.25 4.28
N VAL A 12 60.21 -6.08 4.41
CA VAL A 12 59.09 -5.83 5.33
C VAL A 12 57.86 -6.49 4.74
N MET A 13 57.53 -7.69 5.21
CA MET A 13 56.24 -8.27 4.96
C MET A 13 55.19 -7.50 5.73
N LEU A 14 54.54 -6.56 5.06
CA LEU A 14 53.33 -5.95 5.57
C LEU A 14 52.18 -6.93 5.31
N ALA A 15 51.85 -7.72 6.34
CA ALA A 15 50.64 -8.53 6.32
C ALA A 15 49.45 -7.60 6.37
N ALA A 16 48.90 -7.31 5.22
CA ALA A 16 47.60 -6.64 5.13
C ALA A 16 46.51 -7.64 5.55
N LEU A 17 46.11 -7.54 6.79
CA LEU A 17 44.94 -8.24 7.30
C LEU A 17 43.70 -7.53 6.71
N THR A 18 43.30 -7.92 5.50
CA THR A 18 42.03 -7.50 4.95
C THR A 18 40.92 -8.22 5.72
N GLY A 19 40.48 -7.61 6.80
CA GLY A 19 39.25 -8.00 7.45
C GLY A 19 38.09 -7.85 6.50
N LEU A 20 37.62 -8.95 5.95
CA LEU A 20 36.40 -9.04 5.23
C LEU A 20 35.29 -8.82 6.27
N ALA A 21 34.85 -7.57 6.44
CA ALA A 21 33.64 -7.29 7.16
C ALA A 21 32.46 -7.78 6.29
N ALA A 22 32.07 -9.02 6.50
CA ALA A 22 30.80 -9.52 6.03
C ALA A 22 29.71 -8.74 6.76
N SER A 23 29.23 -7.68 6.16
CA SER A 23 27.99 -7.04 6.60
C SER A 23 26.88 -8.08 6.48
N PRO A 24 26.20 -8.45 7.57
CA PRO A 24 25.01 -9.25 7.44
C PRO A 24 24.01 -8.40 6.64
N ALA A 25 23.80 -8.77 5.40
CA ALA A 25 22.67 -8.24 4.66
C ALA A 25 21.44 -8.64 5.46
N ALA A 26 20.88 -7.68 6.20
CA ALA A 26 19.60 -7.84 6.83
C ALA A 26 18.59 -8.04 5.70
N HIS A 27 18.31 -9.28 5.39
CA HIS A 27 17.18 -9.63 4.54
C HIS A 27 15.94 -9.29 5.35
N ALA A 28 15.41 -8.10 5.10
CA ALA A 28 14.05 -7.79 5.49
C ALA A 28 13.16 -8.75 4.70
N GLN A 29 12.93 -9.93 5.25
CA GLN A 29 11.90 -10.83 4.76
C GLN A 29 10.58 -10.07 4.95
N SER A 30 10.06 -9.56 3.85
CA SER A 30 8.69 -9.09 3.79
C SER A 30 7.82 -10.27 4.23
N ARG A 31 7.43 -10.28 5.49
CA ARG A 31 6.35 -11.14 5.96
C ARG A 31 5.11 -10.60 5.30
N THR A 32 4.84 -11.07 4.09
CA THR A 32 3.54 -10.90 3.46
C THR A 32 2.56 -11.65 4.35
N THR A 33 1.92 -10.91 5.24
CA THR A 33 0.87 -11.48 6.06
C THR A 33 -0.30 -11.84 5.15
N HIS A 34 -1.08 -12.84 5.52
CA HIS A 34 -2.31 -13.21 4.76
C HIS A 34 -3.20 -11.99 4.50
N GLY A 35 -3.18 -11.00 5.39
CA GLY A 35 -3.88 -9.74 5.23
C GLY A 35 -3.41 -8.93 4.01
N ASP A 36 -2.11 -8.90 3.75
CA ASP A 36 -1.56 -8.15 2.61
C ASP A 36 -1.99 -8.77 1.28
N ASN A 37 -2.04 -10.10 1.21
CA ASN A 37 -2.52 -10.80 0.01
C ASN A 37 -3.99 -10.49 -0.28
N LEU A 38 -4.83 -10.45 0.75
CA LEU A 38 -6.25 -10.10 0.60
C LEU A 38 -6.42 -8.67 0.10
N LEU A 39 -5.62 -7.74 0.61
CA LEU A 39 -5.63 -6.34 0.16
C LEU A 39 -5.17 -6.21 -1.29
N ILE A 40 -4.10 -6.91 -1.67
CA ILE A 40 -3.59 -6.92 -3.04
C ILE A 40 -4.63 -7.48 -4.01
N HIS A 41 -5.27 -8.60 -3.68
CA HIS A 41 -6.34 -9.17 -4.49
C HIS A 41 -7.53 -8.22 -4.63
N ARG A 42 -7.93 -7.55 -3.55
CA ARG A 42 -9.02 -6.57 -3.59
C ARG A 42 -8.70 -5.39 -4.51
N VAL A 43 -7.49 -4.83 -4.38
CA VAL A 43 -7.05 -3.72 -5.26
C VAL A 43 -6.98 -4.16 -6.72
N GLN A 44 -6.57 -5.39 -7.00
CA GLN A 44 -6.55 -5.93 -8.36
C GLN A 44 -7.97 -6.12 -8.91
N GLN A 45 -8.90 -6.60 -8.08
CA GLN A 45 -10.32 -6.71 -8.45
C GLN A 45 -10.95 -5.34 -8.72
N GLU A 46 -10.64 -4.35 -7.90
CA GLU A 46 -11.12 -2.98 -8.08
C GLU A 46 -10.63 -2.37 -9.39
N LYS A 47 -9.37 -2.61 -9.77
CA LYS A 47 -8.81 -2.15 -11.06
C LYS A 47 -9.49 -2.75 -12.29
N GLY A 48 -9.99 -3.98 -12.17
CA GLY A 48 -10.73 -4.66 -13.24
C GLY A 48 -12.19 -4.27 -13.34
N MET A 49 -12.73 -3.53 -12.38
CA MET A 49 -14.11 -3.10 -12.35
C MET A 49 -14.24 -1.63 -12.75
N ASN A 50 -15.30 -1.34 -13.50
CA ASN A 50 -15.63 0.04 -13.86
C ASN A 50 -16.30 0.74 -12.66
N LEU A 51 -15.50 1.19 -11.70
CA LEU A 51 -15.97 1.94 -10.54
C LEU A 51 -16.03 3.45 -10.84
N PRO A 52 -16.93 4.21 -10.19
CA PRO A 52 -16.94 5.65 -10.31
C PRO A 52 -15.60 6.28 -9.96
N SER A 53 -15.06 7.05 -10.88
CA SER A 53 -13.77 7.72 -10.68
C SER A 53 -13.90 8.90 -9.73
N ARG A 54 -12.81 9.18 -9.02
CA ARG A 54 -12.71 10.34 -8.15
C ARG A 54 -12.97 11.64 -8.94
N GLY A 55 -13.70 12.56 -8.33
CA GLY A 55 -14.03 13.85 -8.92
C GLY A 55 -15.34 13.89 -9.73
N LEU A 56 -15.95 12.75 -10.03
CA LEU A 56 -17.28 12.73 -10.64
C LEU A 56 -18.32 13.34 -9.70
N SER A 57 -19.25 14.10 -10.23
CA SER A 57 -20.38 14.60 -9.44
C SER A 57 -21.42 13.50 -9.17
N MET A 58 -22.23 13.68 -8.14
CA MET A 58 -23.36 12.78 -7.86
C MET A 58 -24.25 12.57 -9.08
N ALA A 59 -24.55 13.65 -9.82
CA ALA A 59 -25.36 13.57 -11.03
C ALA A 59 -24.72 12.74 -12.14
N GLN A 60 -23.39 12.84 -12.32
CA GLN A 60 -22.64 12.03 -13.28
C GLN A 60 -22.64 10.55 -12.85
N VAL A 61 -22.45 10.27 -11.57
CA VAL A 61 -22.49 8.89 -11.06
C VAL A 61 -23.87 8.27 -11.26
N GLU A 62 -24.93 8.98 -10.94
CA GLU A 62 -26.29 8.47 -11.11
C GLU A 62 -26.65 8.28 -12.60
N ARG A 63 -26.18 9.15 -13.50
CA ARG A 63 -26.36 9.01 -14.94
C ARG A 63 -25.61 7.81 -15.52
N ASP A 64 -24.35 7.60 -15.09
CA ASP A 64 -23.45 6.63 -15.70
C ASP A 64 -23.60 5.23 -15.08
N TYR A 65 -24.01 5.14 -13.82
CA TYR A 65 -24.12 3.89 -13.04
C TYR A 65 -25.55 3.59 -12.58
N GLY A 66 -26.48 4.48 -12.83
CA GLY A 66 -27.88 4.36 -12.40
C GLY A 66 -28.11 4.78 -10.95
N ALA A 67 -29.36 4.64 -10.49
CA ALA A 67 -29.73 4.96 -9.12
C ALA A 67 -29.11 3.96 -8.14
N PRO A 68 -28.56 4.42 -7.01
CA PRO A 68 -28.04 3.52 -5.96
C PRO A 68 -29.18 2.78 -5.26
N LEU A 69 -28.86 1.62 -4.68
CA LEU A 69 -29.81 0.87 -3.86
C LEU A 69 -30.19 1.65 -2.58
N ARG A 70 -29.21 2.34 -2.01
CA ARG A 70 -29.41 3.16 -0.81
C ARG A 70 -28.55 4.41 -0.87
N LYS A 71 -29.13 5.52 -0.47
CA LYS A 71 -28.45 6.77 -0.13
C LYS A 71 -28.49 6.90 1.39
N LEU A 72 -27.33 6.76 2.05
CA LEU A 72 -27.27 6.87 3.51
C LEU A 72 -27.31 8.34 3.94
N THR A 73 -27.73 8.55 5.18
CA THR A 73 -27.74 9.88 5.79
C THR A 73 -26.31 10.45 5.81
N PRO A 74 -26.12 11.68 5.34
CA PRO A 74 -24.82 12.34 5.35
C PRO A 74 -24.22 12.39 6.77
N ARG A 75 -22.89 12.32 6.84
CA ARG A 75 -22.14 12.44 8.09
C ARG A 75 -21.10 13.55 7.97
N GLY A 76 -20.77 14.17 9.09
CA GLY A 76 -19.86 15.31 9.15
C GLY A 76 -20.55 16.64 8.87
N GLY A 77 -19.79 17.66 8.50
CA GLY A 77 -20.30 19.02 8.23
C GLY A 77 -20.39 19.89 9.49
N ASP A 78 -19.95 19.40 10.62
CA ASP A 78 -19.92 20.13 11.90
C ASP A 78 -18.80 21.17 11.96
N THR A 79 -17.71 20.94 11.26
CA THR A 79 -16.56 21.85 11.17
C THR A 79 -15.97 21.85 9.75
N LYS A 80 -15.13 22.86 9.45
CA LYS A 80 -14.37 22.89 8.18
C LYS A 80 -13.41 21.70 8.01
N LYS A 81 -12.99 21.07 9.11
CA LYS A 81 -12.10 19.89 9.10
C LYS A 81 -12.87 18.59 8.91
N HIS A 82 -14.17 18.60 9.11
CA HIS A 82 -15.05 17.45 8.95
C HIS A 82 -16.08 17.76 7.86
N PRO A 83 -15.72 17.66 6.58
CA PRO A 83 -16.64 17.93 5.49
C PRO A 83 -17.83 16.96 5.51
N VAL A 84 -18.90 17.34 4.84
CA VAL A 84 -20.06 16.46 4.67
C VAL A 84 -19.68 15.28 3.79
N ILE A 85 -19.82 14.08 4.30
CA ILE A 85 -19.59 12.82 3.58
C ILE A 85 -20.93 12.14 3.32
N ASN A 86 -21.21 11.92 2.05
CA ASN A 86 -22.34 11.13 1.59
C ASN A 86 -21.86 9.74 1.18
N ARG A 87 -22.70 8.73 1.42
CA ARG A 87 -22.41 7.35 1.02
C ARG A 87 -23.61 6.81 0.23
N TRP A 88 -23.31 6.30 -0.96
CA TRP A 88 -24.26 5.60 -1.80
C TRP A 88 -23.85 4.14 -1.96
N ASP A 89 -24.78 3.25 -1.65
CA ASP A 89 -24.58 1.81 -1.76
C ASP A 89 -25.19 1.30 -3.06
N TYR A 90 -24.37 0.72 -3.91
CA TYR A 90 -24.76 -0.07 -5.07
C TYR A 90 -24.61 -1.57 -4.77
N ALA A 91 -25.13 -2.44 -5.61
CA ALA A 91 -25.05 -3.89 -5.42
C ALA A 91 -23.60 -4.40 -5.33
N LYS A 92 -22.71 -3.87 -6.19
CA LYS A 92 -21.32 -4.34 -6.33
C LYS A 92 -20.28 -3.41 -5.72
N PHE A 93 -20.63 -2.16 -5.42
CA PHE A 93 -19.68 -1.17 -4.92
C PHE A 93 -20.38 -0.13 -4.05
N ILE A 94 -19.58 0.61 -3.30
CA ILE A 94 -19.98 1.72 -2.45
C ILE A 94 -19.23 2.96 -2.93
N VAL A 95 -19.93 4.09 -3.03
CA VAL A 95 -19.34 5.37 -3.42
C VAL A 95 -19.43 6.36 -2.27
N TYR A 96 -18.33 7.00 -1.97
CA TYR A 96 -18.23 8.07 -1.00
C TYR A 96 -18.03 9.40 -1.69
N PHE A 97 -18.83 10.39 -1.30
CA PHE A 97 -18.77 11.74 -1.81
C PHE A 97 -18.43 12.72 -0.69
N GLU A 98 -17.52 13.64 -0.99
CA GLU A 98 -17.35 14.84 -0.20
C GLU A 98 -18.21 15.93 -0.84
N HIS A 99 -19.16 16.46 -0.08
CA HIS A 99 -20.22 17.29 -0.62
C HIS A 99 -20.96 16.55 -1.75
N ASN A 100 -20.67 16.85 -3.00
CA ASN A 100 -21.31 16.26 -4.18
C ASN A 100 -20.33 15.62 -5.18
N HIS A 101 -19.06 15.45 -4.80
CA HIS A 101 -18.04 14.85 -5.67
C HIS A 101 -17.48 13.56 -5.08
N VAL A 102 -17.24 12.57 -5.94
CA VAL A 102 -16.64 11.29 -5.54
C VAL A 102 -15.24 11.53 -4.98
N ILE A 103 -15.00 11.05 -3.77
CA ILE A 103 -13.68 10.98 -3.17
C ILE A 103 -13.12 9.55 -3.19
N HIS A 104 -14.00 8.56 -3.13
CA HIS A 104 -13.59 7.17 -3.10
C HIS A 104 -14.72 6.22 -3.51
N SER A 105 -14.35 5.14 -4.21
CA SER A 105 -15.25 4.04 -4.55
C SER A 105 -14.59 2.71 -4.16
N VAL A 106 -15.33 1.83 -3.51
CA VAL A 106 -14.85 0.54 -3.02
C VAL A 106 -15.80 -0.58 -3.40
N LEU A 107 -15.29 -1.78 -3.56
CA LEU A 107 -16.13 -2.96 -3.76
C LEU A 107 -17.03 -3.19 -2.54
N ASN A 108 -18.30 -3.46 -2.80
CA ASN A 108 -19.25 -3.90 -1.78
C ASN A 108 -19.09 -5.41 -1.60
N THR A 109 -17.94 -5.84 -1.08
CA THR A 109 -17.76 -7.22 -0.68
C THR A 109 -18.24 -7.37 0.75
N PRO A 110 -19.04 -8.41 1.07
CA PRO A 110 -19.35 -8.73 2.46
C PRO A 110 -18.04 -8.81 3.23
N ALA A 111 -17.97 -8.20 4.41
CA ALA A 111 -16.87 -8.43 5.32
C ALA A 111 -16.76 -9.96 5.44
N GLY A 112 -15.61 -10.50 5.02
CA GLY A 112 -15.40 -11.94 5.10
C GLY A 112 -15.75 -12.39 6.51
N ASN A 113 -16.51 -13.45 6.63
CA ASN A 113 -16.79 -14.06 7.91
C ASN A 113 -15.47 -14.41 8.56
N ASN A 114 -14.94 -13.53 9.41
CA ASN A 114 -13.84 -13.84 10.30
C ASN A 114 -14.36 -14.77 11.40
N THR A 115 -14.89 -15.93 10.98
CA THR A 115 -15.34 -17.00 11.87
C THR A 115 -14.17 -17.74 12.51
N ASN A 116 -12.94 -17.43 12.10
CA ASN A 116 -11.74 -18.02 12.68
C ASN A 116 -10.71 -16.95 13.05
N PRO A 117 -10.81 -16.35 14.25
CA PRO A 117 -9.83 -15.38 14.73
C PRO A 117 -8.42 -15.97 14.88
N ALA A 118 -8.26 -17.29 14.89
CA ALA A 118 -6.96 -17.95 14.96
C ALA A 118 -6.20 -17.92 13.60
N ALA A 119 -6.86 -17.59 12.50
CA ALA A 119 -6.23 -17.48 11.20
C ALA A 119 -5.46 -16.15 10.99
N VAL A 120 -5.46 -15.27 11.98
CA VAL A 120 -4.83 -13.93 11.92
C VAL A 120 -3.54 -13.87 12.75
N GLN A 121 -3.02 -14.99 13.22
CA GLN A 121 -1.75 -15.05 13.94
C GLN A 121 -0.59 -15.39 13.01
#